data_5d2a2bdb6d15b9a3f8f26c0dca28e78b
#
_entry.id   5d2a2bdb6d15b9a3f8f26c0dca28e78b
#
_cell.length_a   1.000
_cell.length_b   1.000
_cell.length_c   1.000
_cell.angle_alpha   90.00
_cell.angle_beta   90.00
_cell.angle_gamma   90.00
#
_symmetry.space_group_name_H-M   'P 1'
#
loop_
_entity.id
_entity.type
_entity.pdbx_description
1 polymer ?
#
loop_
_entity_poly.entity_id
_entity_poly.type
_entity_poly.pdbx_seq_one_letter_code
_entity_poly.pdbx_strand_id
1 'polypeptide(L)'
;MNQAQIEKAIQALKKELINRFGAEVELRIFGSVARGDYREYSDIDILVVLPVVVNNAVEEQVFDLAYDIELEYGLVIGTIVYSKEFWYSDRAAAMPLYKKIQREGLFV
;
A
#
# COMPACT_ATOMS: atom_id res chain seq x y z
N MET A 1 -9.85 15.61 -2.84
CA MET A 1 -9.81 14.50 -1.88
C MET A 1 -9.58 15.05 -0.48
N ASN A 2 -10.20 14.45 0.53
CA ASN A 2 -10.05 14.90 1.91
C ASN A 2 -9.59 13.73 2.79
N GLN A 3 -9.19 14.05 4.02
CA GLN A 3 -8.63 13.07 4.94
C GLN A 3 -9.59 11.91 5.25
N ALA A 4 -10.86 12.20 5.48
CA ALA A 4 -11.85 11.15 5.78
C ALA A 4 -12.04 10.19 4.61
N GLN A 5 -12.05 10.70 3.39
CA GLN A 5 -12.15 9.91 2.16
C GLN A 5 -10.92 9.01 1.99
N ILE A 6 -9.74 9.56 2.23
CA ILE A 6 -8.47 8.82 2.17
C ILE A 6 -8.47 7.68 3.19
N GLU A 7 -8.83 7.97 4.43
CA GLU A 7 -8.86 6.96 5.50
C GLU A 7 -9.83 5.83 5.20
N LYS A 8 -11.03 6.15 4.70
CA LYS A 8 -12.03 5.15 4.32
C LYS A 8 -11.52 4.25 3.19
N ALA A 9 -10.89 4.84 2.18
CA ALA A 9 -10.34 4.08 1.05
C ALA A 9 -9.23 3.13 1.50
N ILE A 10 -8.33 3.60 2.35
CA ILE A 10 -7.23 2.79 2.87
C ILE A 10 -7.76 1.63 3.72
N GLN A 11 -8.72 1.88 4.60
CA GLN A 11 -9.31 0.82 5.42
C GLN A 11 -10.08 -0.19 4.57
N ALA A 12 -10.77 0.25 3.52
CA ALA A 12 -11.46 -0.64 2.59
C ALA A 12 -10.46 -1.55 1.86
N LEU A 13 -9.34 -0.99 1.38
CA LEU A 13 -8.29 -1.77 0.73
C LEU A 13 -7.67 -2.78 1.69
N LYS A 14 -7.35 -2.36 2.91
CA LYS A 14 -6.79 -3.24 3.93
C LYS A 14 -7.71 -4.42 4.21
N LYS A 15 -9.02 -4.17 4.36
CA LYS A 15 -10.01 -5.23 4.59
C LYS A 15 -10.03 -6.25 3.45
N GLU A 16 -10.04 -5.78 2.21
CA GLU A 16 -10.03 -6.65 1.04
C GLU A 16 -8.74 -7.48 0.95
N LEU A 17 -7.60 -6.88 1.24
CA LEU A 17 -6.32 -7.58 1.24
C LEU A 17 -6.24 -8.64 2.34
N ILE A 18 -6.74 -8.34 3.54
CA ILE A 18 -6.81 -9.31 4.64
C ILE A 18 -7.74 -10.46 4.27
N ASN A 19 -8.89 -10.18 3.67
CA ASN A 19 -9.81 -11.21 3.22
C ASN A 19 -9.18 -12.14 2.19
N ARG A 20 -8.31 -11.60 1.32
CA ARG A 20 -7.69 -12.38 0.26
C ARG A 20 -6.41 -13.10 0.70
N PHE A 21 -5.57 -12.47 1.51
CA PHE A 21 -4.23 -12.96 1.84
C PHE A 21 -4.00 -13.27 3.31
N GLY A 22 -4.96 -12.98 4.18
CA GLY A 22 -4.89 -13.30 5.61
C GLY A 22 -4.51 -12.12 6.48
N ALA A 23 -4.60 -12.33 7.79
CA ALA A 23 -4.44 -11.27 8.80
C ALA A 23 -3.00 -10.73 8.91
N GLU A 24 -2.03 -11.42 8.34
CA GLU A 24 -0.62 -11.00 8.39
C GLU A 24 -0.22 -10.01 7.30
N VAL A 25 -1.16 -9.56 6.49
CA VAL A 25 -0.91 -8.49 5.50
C VAL A 25 -0.52 -7.23 6.23
N GLU A 26 0.52 -6.57 5.73
CA GLU A 26 0.93 -5.25 6.23
C GLU A 26 0.74 -4.20 5.16
N LEU A 27 0.22 -3.04 5.55
CA LEU A 27 0.16 -1.86 4.71
C LEU A 27 0.91 -0.73 5.37
N ARG A 28 1.67 0.01 4.58
CA ARG A 28 2.24 1.29 4.99
C ARG A 28 1.91 2.34 3.96
N ILE A 29 1.50 3.51 4.41
CA ILE A 29 1.34 4.67 3.55
C ILE A 29 2.66 5.42 3.55
N PHE A 30 3.09 5.87 2.38
CA PHE A 30 4.26 6.72 2.24
C PHE A 30 3.98 7.82 1.22
N GLY A 31 4.96 8.65 0.91
CA GLY A 31 4.77 9.74 -0.02
C GLY A 31 3.98 10.91 0.57
N SER A 32 3.36 11.72 -0.29
CA SER A 32 2.74 12.98 0.12
C SER A 32 1.61 12.84 1.13
N VAL A 33 0.81 11.78 1.04
CA VAL A 33 -0.28 11.56 2.00
C VAL A 33 0.29 11.29 3.39
N ALA A 34 1.33 10.46 3.49
CA ALA A 34 1.97 10.16 4.77
C ALA A 34 2.64 11.40 5.37
N ARG A 35 3.26 12.25 4.54
CA ARG A 35 3.90 13.48 5.00
C ARG A 35 2.91 14.61 5.34
N GLY A 36 1.67 14.51 4.86
CA GLY A 36 0.67 15.55 5.06
C GLY A 36 0.75 16.71 4.09
N ASP A 37 1.59 16.62 3.05
CA ASP A 37 1.75 17.67 2.05
C ASP A 37 1.07 17.35 0.71
N TYR A 38 0.07 16.45 0.74
CA TYR A 38 -0.65 16.05 -0.46
C TYR A 38 -1.54 17.16 -1.01
N ARG A 39 -1.79 17.08 -2.31
CA ARG A 39 -2.68 17.97 -3.05
C ARG A 39 -3.86 17.17 -3.57
N GLU A 40 -4.86 17.86 -4.13
CA GLU A 40 -6.11 17.26 -4.60
C GLU A 40 -5.89 16.10 -5.57
N TYR A 41 -4.86 16.18 -6.40
CA TYR A 41 -4.56 15.16 -7.42
C TYR A 41 -3.38 14.25 -7.04
N SER A 42 -2.98 14.26 -5.80
CA SER A 42 -1.91 13.38 -5.35
C SER A 42 -2.37 11.93 -5.32
N ASP A 43 -1.46 11.01 -5.66
CA ASP A 43 -1.68 9.59 -5.48
C ASP A 43 -1.52 9.22 -4.00
N ILE A 44 -2.25 8.20 -3.57
CA ILE A 44 -2.03 7.57 -2.28
C ILE A 44 -1.02 6.45 -2.49
N ASP A 45 0.21 6.63 -2.02
CA ASP A 45 1.26 5.63 -2.17
C ASP A 45 1.20 4.62 -1.03
N ILE A 46 1.00 3.35 -1.39
CA ILE A 46 0.82 2.28 -0.43
C ILE A 46 1.81 1.15 -0.70
N LEU A 47 2.58 0.79 0.33
CA LEU A 47 3.35 -0.44 0.35
C LEU A 47 2.46 -1.56 0.87
N VAL A 48 2.35 -2.64 0.12
CA VAL A 48 1.65 -3.86 0.51
C VAL A 48 2.67 -4.96 0.72
N VAL A 49 2.75 -5.49 1.93
CA VAL A 49 3.64 -6.59 2.27
C VAL A 49 2.80 -7.82 2.57
N LEU A 50 2.99 -8.88 1.78
CA LEU A 50 2.16 -10.07 1.81
C LEU A 50 2.88 -11.28 2.40
N PRO A 51 2.16 -12.13 3.18
CA PRO A 51 2.73 -13.35 3.74
C PRO A 51 2.76 -14.53 2.74
N VAL A 52 2.90 -14.22 1.46
CA VAL A 52 2.91 -15.20 0.36
C VAL A 52 4.01 -14.86 -0.62
N VAL A 53 4.37 -15.83 -1.47
CA VAL A 53 5.26 -15.57 -2.59
C VAL A 53 4.57 -14.61 -3.56
N VAL A 54 5.26 -13.53 -3.91
CA VAL A 54 4.72 -12.52 -4.82
C VAL A 54 5.22 -12.79 -6.23
N ASN A 55 4.29 -13.01 -7.14
CA ASN A 55 4.51 -13.16 -8.56
C ASN A 55 3.56 -12.24 -9.31
N ASN A 56 3.59 -12.26 -10.65
CA ASN A 56 2.73 -11.39 -11.45
C ASN A 56 1.24 -11.60 -11.18
N ALA A 57 0.81 -12.85 -10.96
CA ALA A 57 -0.59 -13.14 -10.68
C ALA A 57 -1.03 -12.55 -9.34
N VAL A 58 -0.18 -12.61 -8.33
CA VAL A 58 -0.46 -12.02 -7.01
C VAL A 58 -0.48 -10.49 -7.11
N GLU A 59 0.46 -9.89 -7.83
CA GLU A 59 0.47 -8.45 -8.05
C GLU A 59 -0.80 -7.98 -8.75
N GLU A 60 -1.26 -8.71 -9.78
CA GLU A 60 -2.50 -8.39 -10.48
C GLU A 60 -3.71 -8.41 -9.54
N GLN A 61 -3.77 -9.38 -8.62
CA GLN A 61 -4.85 -9.44 -7.64
C GLN A 61 -4.86 -8.19 -6.75
N VAL A 62 -3.69 -7.74 -6.31
CA VAL A 62 -3.58 -6.51 -5.50
C VAL A 62 -4.01 -5.30 -6.33
N PHE A 63 -3.55 -5.18 -7.57
CA PHE A 63 -3.90 -4.07 -8.44
C PHE A 63 -5.39 -4.03 -8.74
N ASP A 64 -6.02 -5.18 -8.95
CA ASP A 64 -7.46 -5.26 -9.20
C ASP A 64 -8.27 -4.80 -7.97
N LEU A 65 -7.86 -5.23 -6.78
CA LEU A 65 -8.50 -4.77 -5.54
C LEU A 65 -8.33 -3.26 -5.34
N ALA A 66 -7.14 -2.75 -5.59
CA ALA A 66 -6.87 -1.31 -5.49
C ALA A 66 -7.68 -0.52 -6.51
N TYR A 67 -7.82 -1.03 -7.73
CA TYR A 67 -8.60 -0.40 -8.79
C TYR A 67 -10.07 -0.27 -8.40
N ASP A 68 -10.65 -1.32 -7.82
CA ASP A 68 -12.04 -1.27 -7.35
C ASP A 68 -12.23 -0.19 -6.27
N ILE A 69 -11.26 -0.05 -5.37
CA ILE A 69 -11.29 1.00 -4.36
C ILE A 69 -11.15 2.40 -4.99
N GLU A 70 -10.26 2.54 -5.98
CA GLU A 70 -10.14 3.81 -6.73
C GLU A 70 -11.47 4.24 -7.34
N LEU A 71 -12.17 3.31 -7.98
CA LEU A 71 -13.46 3.59 -8.60
C LEU A 71 -14.52 3.96 -7.57
N GLU A 72 -14.54 3.27 -6.44
CA GLU A 72 -15.53 3.51 -5.39
C GLU A 72 -15.34 4.86 -4.71
N TYR A 73 -14.10 5.22 -4.42
CA TYR A 73 -13.80 6.41 -3.61
C TYR A 73 -13.32 7.62 -4.42
N GLY A 74 -13.13 7.45 -5.73
CA GLY A 74 -12.69 8.56 -6.59
C GLY A 74 -11.26 9.03 -6.29
N LEU A 75 -10.36 8.11 -5.94
CA LEU A 75 -8.97 8.40 -5.61
C LEU A 75 -8.04 7.61 -6.52
N VAL A 76 -6.78 8.03 -6.59
CA VAL A 76 -5.73 7.27 -7.28
C VAL A 76 -4.83 6.63 -6.23
N ILE A 77 -4.64 5.32 -6.34
CA ILE A 77 -3.83 4.53 -5.41
C ILE A 77 -2.67 3.91 -6.17
N GLY A 78 -1.45 4.24 -5.76
CA GLY A 78 -0.24 3.59 -6.25
C GLY A 78 0.20 2.52 -5.26
N THR A 79 0.22 1.25 -5.68
CA THR A 79 0.64 0.15 -4.84
C THR A 79 1.99 -0.39 -5.25
N ILE A 80 2.82 -0.71 -4.26
CA ILE A 80 4.05 -1.47 -4.43
C ILE A 80 3.90 -2.73 -3.58
N VAL A 81 4.15 -3.90 -4.15
CA VAL A 81 3.88 -5.18 -3.51
C VAL A 81 5.17 -5.96 -3.33
N TYR A 82 5.43 -6.40 -2.10
CA TYR A 82 6.54 -7.29 -1.79
C TYR A 82 6.08 -8.41 -0.86
N SER A 83 6.77 -9.55 -0.90
CA SER A 83 6.60 -10.58 0.11
C SER A 83 7.25 -10.16 1.42
N LYS A 84 6.74 -10.68 2.55
CA LYS A 84 7.40 -10.46 3.85
C LYS A 84 8.83 -10.99 3.84
N GLU A 85 9.05 -12.13 3.24
CA GLU A 85 10.38 -12.73 3.14
C GLU A 85 11.39 -11.77 2.49
N PHE A 86 10.99 -11.14 1.39
CA PHE A 86 11.87 -10.17 0.74
C PHE A 86 11.97 -8.87 1.51
N TRP A 87 10.83 -8.30 1.94
CA TRP A 87 10.83 -6.98 2.57
C TRP A 87 11.68 -6.93 3.83
N TYR A 88 11.68 -8.01 4.61
CA TYR A 88 12.48 -8.11 5.84
C TYR A 88 13.87 -8.71 5.64
N SER A 89 14.34 -8.76 4.40
CA SER A 89 15.69 -9.23 4.08
C SER A 89 16.70 -8.08 4.04
N ASP A 90 17.99 -8.44 4.14
CA ASP A 90 19.08 -7.46 4.01
C ASP A 90 19.10 -6.80 2.63
N ARG A 91 18.69 -7.53 1.59
CA ARG A 91 18.62 -6.99 0.23
C ARG A 91 17.61 -5.86 0.14
N ALA A 92 16.44 -6.03 0.73
CA ALA A 92 15.41 -4.99 0.75
C ALA A 92 15.88 -3.78 1.55
N ALA A 93 16.53 -4.00 2.68
CA ALA A 93 17.03 -2.92 3.54
C ALA A 93 18.06 -2.02 2.85
N ALA A 94 18.72 -2.51 1.81
CA ALA A 94 19.67 -1.73 1.01
C ALA A 94 18.97 -0.84 -0.06
N MET A 95 17.69 -1.05 -0.33
CA MET A 95 16.98 -0.28 -1.35
C MET A 95 16.66 1.13 -0.89
N PRO A 96 16.80 2.14 -1.79
CA PRO A 96 16.38 3.50 -1.46
C PRO A 96 14.91 3.60 -1.05
N LEU A 97 14.03 2.83 -1.68
CA LEU A 97 12.61 2.79 -1.34
C LEU A 97 12.39 2.32 0.10
N TYR A 98 13.09 1.28 0.53
CA TYR A 98 13.00 0.79 1.90
C TYR A 98 13.36 1.90 2.90
N LYS A 99 14.48 2.57 2.64
CA LYS A 99 14.96 3.67 3.50
C LYS A 99 13.96 4.82 3.56
N LYS A 100 13.37 5.17 2.41
CA LYS A 100 12.34 6.21 2.34
C LYS A 100 11.11 5.83 3.16
N ILE A 101 10.64 4.60 3.04
CA ILE A 101 9.45 4.13 3.77
C ILE A 101 9.73 4.04 5.27
N GLN A 102 10.94 3.65 5.67
CA GLN A 102 11.32 3.65 7.08
C GLN A 102 11.31 5.06 7.69
N ARG A 103 11.68 6.09 6.89
CA ARG A 103 11.67 7.48 7.35
C ARG A 103 10.29 8.07 7.47
N GLU A 104 9.42 7.84 6.48
CA GLU A 104 8.15 8.57 6.37
C GLU A 104 6.92 7.69 6.41
N GLY A 105 7.06 6.37 6.31
CA GLY A 105 5.94 5.45 6.22
C GLY A 105 5.14 5.35 7.52
N LEU A 106 3.82 5.25 7.36
CA LEU A 106 2.89 5.07 8.45
C LEU A 106 2.21 3.72 8.32
N PHE A 107 2.20 2.94 9.38
CA PHE A 107 1.42 1.70 9.43
C PHE A 107 -0.08 2.01 9.44
N VAL A 108 -0.82 1.14 8.80
CA VAL A 108 -2.28 1.24 8.75
C VAL A 108 -2.91 0.08 9.48
#